data_88ebbb98d103032b7f4c6b2ecbd54d9a
#
_entry.id   88ebbb98d103032b7f4c6b2ecbd54d9a
#
_cell.length_a   1.000
_cell.length_b   1.000
_cell.length_c   1.000
_cell.angle_alpha   90.00
_cell.angle_beta   90.00
_cell.angle_gamma   90.00
#
_symmetry.space_group_name_H-M   'P 1'
#
loop_
_entity.id
_entity.type
_entity.pdbx_description
1 polymer ?
#
loop_
_entity_poly.entity_id
_entity_poly.type
_entity_poly.pdbx_seq_one_letter_code
_entity_poly.pdbx_strand_id
1 'polypeptide(L)'
;MKRFHSSLLFLLLSSFVVAETPPNIVLLYSDDAGFADFGFQPNCRPDVKSLTPRISSLASAGARLTNGYMSGCVCSPSRAGMMTGRYQERFGYDNNLPPGTKDGLPLEETFGVKRLQKLGYETALIGKWHLGYPEAFHPNKRGFDWFYGLLQGSRPYFPMPKPTPHRVIQENGKATEEIGYVTDRLGDAACRFIRENKDGPFFLFLSFTAPHGPLQPKEVDARKLSSIEQKRRRNYAGLLVSLDANVGKVLDTLKSEGLDENTLVIFTNDNGGQTQLGANNFPLKGKKGSLHEGGVRVPWALRWPGKIKPGTVIDDPVIALDLMPTFIEMAGGKVEESWKLDGVSLLESWQKGKPLAERPLYWRKAGSSGDRAMRLGKWKLFHGRKENTPPALYDLSKDVAEEKDLSASNSEQLKTMLKMLDQWESELTEPRWGPGKG
;
A
#
# COMPACT_ATOMS: atom_id res chain seq x y z
N MET A 1 -59.19 -17.59 -56.45
CA MET A 1 -58.78 -16.87 -55.26
C MET A 1 -57.69 -17.70 -54.58
N LYS A 2 -56.39 -17.33 -54.76
CA LYS A 2 -55.29 -18.00 -54.14
C LYS A 2 -54.86 -17.16 -52.93
N ARG A 3 -54.93 -17.74 -51.74
CA ARG A 3 -54.43 -17.10 -50.48
C ARG A 3 -52.94 -17.29 -50.33
N PHE A 4 -52.15 -16.22 -50.32
CA PHE A 4 -50.76 -16.20 -49.96
C PHE A 4 -50.67 -16.14 -48.44
N HIS A 5 -50.03 -17.14 -47.84
CA HIS A 5 -49.62 -17.09 -46.42
C HIS A 5 -48.19 -16.54 -46.34
N SER A 6 -48.03 -15.33 -45.84
CA SER A 6 -46.71 -14.81 -45.49
C SER A 6 -46.33 -15.29 -44.10
N SER A 7 -45.36 -16.17 -44.02
CA SER A 7 -44.73 -16.61 -42.77
C SER A 7 -43.68 -15.58 -42.38
N LEU A 8 -43.93 -14.85 -41.31
CA LEU A 8 -42.99 -13.89 -40.72
C LEU A 8 -42.01 -14.66 -39.83
N LEU A 9 -40.74 -14.79 -40.27
CA LEU A 9 -39.67 -15.44 -39.53
C LEU A 9 -39.11 -14.43 -38.52
N PHE A 10 -39.43 -14.61 -37.23
CA PHE A 10 -38.81 -13.82 -36.15
C PHE A 10 -37.41 -14.39 -35.86
N LEU A 11 -36.37 -13.68 -36.26
CA LEU A 11 -35.01 -13.93 -35.81
C LEU A 11 -34.86 -13.42 -34.35
N LEU A 12 -34.85 -14.34 -33.41
CA LEU A 12 -34.44 -14.06 -32.03
C LEU A 12 -32.92 -13.82 -32.02
N LEU A 13 -32.50 -12.56 -32.01
CA LEU A 13 -31.11 -12.17 -31.67
C LEU A 13 -30.93 -12.37 -30.17
N SER A 14 -30.39 -13.52 -29.78
CA SER A 14 -29.89 -13.73 -28.46
C SER A 14 -28.62 -12.88 -28.29
N SER A 15 -28.71 -11.74 -27.61
CA SER A 15 -27.56 -10.98 -27.14
C SER A 15 -26.83 -11.84 -26.10
N PHE A 16 -25.71 -12.45 -26.50
CA PHE A 16 -24.75 -13.01 -25.56
C PHE A 16 -24.19 -11.84 -24.75
N VAL A 17 -24.62 -11.72 -23.50
CA VAL A 17 -23.92 -10.89 -22.52
C VAL A 17 -22.61 -11.60 -22.28
N VAL A 18 -21.56 -11.16 -22.96
CA VAL A 18 -20.17 -11.57 -22.62
C VAL A 18 -19.94 -11.00 -21.22
N ALA A 19 -19.84 -11.87 -20.23
CA ALA A 19 -19.46 -11.46 -18.88
C ALA A 19 -18.11 -10.74 -18.99
N GLU A 20 -18.03 -9.48 -18.52
CA GLU A 20 -16.75 -8.76 -18.48
C GLU A 20 -15.75 -9.60 -17.70
N THR A 21 -14.59 -9.84 -18.28
CA THR A 21 -13.48 -10.54 -17.61
C THR A 21 -13.09 -9.73 -16.38
N PRO A 22 -13.00 -10.35 -15.18
CA PRO A 22 -12.56 -9.63 -13.99
C PRO A 22 -11.22 -8.93 -14.24
N PRO A 23 -11.04 -7.68 -13.77
CA PRO A 23 -9.83 -6.91 -14.06
C PRO A 23 -8.61 -7.46 -13.32
N ASN A 24 -7.44 -7.34 -13.92
CA ASN A 24 -6.19 -7.57 -13.21
C ASN A 24 -5.96 -6.49 -12.16
N ILE A 25 -5.26 -6.84 -11.10
CA ILE A 25 -4.92 -5.94 -10.00
C ILE A 25 -3.40 -5.96 -9.80
N VAL A 26 -2.76 -4.79 -9.95
CA VAL A 26 -1.33 -4.60 -9.71
C VAL A 26 -1.14 -3.58 -8.60
N LEU A 27 -0.65 -4.02 -7.45
CA LEU A 27 -0.30 -3.17 -6.31
C LEU A 27 1.22 -2.99 -6.28
N LEU A 28 1.69 -1.80 -6.62
CA LEU A 28 3.08 -1.37 -6.59
C LEU A 28 3.34 -0.67 -5.24
N TYR A 29 4.27 -1.19 -4.46
CA TYR A 29 4.47 -0.79 -3.08
C TYR A 29 5.92 -0.41 -2.82
N SER A 30 6.18 0.85 -2.48
CA SER A 30 7.51 1.32 -2.05
C SER A 30 7.68 1.18 -0.54
N ASP A 31 8.92 1.34 -0.06
CA ASP A 31 9.32 1.10 1.33
C ASP A 31 10.08 2.31 1.87
N ASP A 32 9.54 3.00 2.88
CA ASP A 32 10.12 4.20 3.53
C ASP A 32 10.23 5.44 2.64
N ALA A 33 9.46 5.54 1.56
CA ALA A 33 9.50 6.72 0.69
C ALA A 33 8.82 7.94 1.34
N GLY A 34 9.35 9.14 1.06
CA GLY A 34 8.77 10.38 1.57
C GLY A 34 7.55 10.84 0.78
N PHE A 35 6.60 11.50 1.47
CA PHE A 35 5.40 12.04 0.85
C PHE A 35 5.70 13.03 -0.29
N ALA A 36 6.75 13.85 -0.14
CA ALA A 36 7.18 14.85 -1.10
C ALA A 36 8.26 14.37 -2.10
N ASP A 37 8.43 13.05 -2.26
CA ASP A 37 9.51 12.48 -3.06
C ASP A 37 9.06 11.92 -4.43
N PHE A 38 7.79 12.11 -4.79
CA PHE A 38 7.24 11.67 -6.08
C PHE A 38 6.71 12.84 -6.89
N GLY A 39 7.04 12.88 -8.18
CA GLY A 39 6.75 14.00 -9.10
C GLY A 39 5.26 14.35 -9.21
N PHE A 40 4.35 13.43 -8.97
CA PHE A 40 2.90 13.66 -8.99
C PHE A 40 2.37 14.40 -7.74
N GLN A 41 3.16 14.50 -6.67
CA GLN A 41 2.75 15.26 -5.49
C GLN A 41 2.93 16.77 -5.70
N PRO A 42 1.95 17.62 -5.32
CA PRO A 42 2.03 19.06 -5.49
C PRO A 42 3.25 19.68 -4.82
N ASN A 43 3.61 19.14 -3.64
CA ASN A 43 4.73 19.61 -2.82
C ASN A 43 6.00 18.79 -3.05
N CYS A 44 6.11 18.10 -4.19
CA CYS A 44 7.32 17.35 -4.54
C CYS A 44 8.54 18.25 -4.51
N ARG A 45 9.60 17.76 -3.88
CA ARG A 45 10.87 18.50 -3.79
C ARG A 45 11.50 18.66 -5.17
N PRO A 46 12.01 19.87 -5.50
CA PRO A 46 12.57 20.15 -6.83
C PRO A 46 13.69 19.19 -7.25
N ASP A 47 14.52 18.76 -6.30
CA ASP A 47 15.67 17.87 -6.51
C ASP A 47 15.29 16.46 -6.99
N VAL A 48 14.05 16.04 -6.80
CA VAL A 48 13.57 14.70 -7.20
C VAL A 48 12.32 14.74 -8.09
N LYS A 49 11.81 15.92 -8.41
CA LYS A 49 10.52 16.08 -9.13
C LYS A 49 10.48 15.36 -10.48
N SER A 50 11.58 15.32 -11.20
CA SER A 50 11.71 14.69 -12.52
C SER A 50 12.16 13.23 -12.47
N LEU A 51 12.41 12.67 -11.28
CA LEU A 51 13.05 11.35 -11.15
C LEU A 51 12.05 10.18 -11.20
N THR A 52 10.76 10.47 -11.05
CA THR A 52 9.71 9.43 -11.00
C THR A 52 8.63 9.64 -12.06
N PRO A 53 8.98 9.78 -13.36
CA PRO A 53 8.01 10.07 -14.42
C PRO A 53 7.03 8.92 -14.66
N ARG A 54 7.47 7.67 -14.52
CA ARG A 54 6.63 6.49 -14.76
C ARG A 54 5.58 6.32 -13.65
N ILE A 55 5.98 6.49 -12.39
CA ILE A 55 5.05 6.53 -11.25
C ILE A 55 4.09 7.72 -11.38
N SER A 56 4.61 8.89 -11.78
CA SER A 56 3.80 10.09 -11.97
C SER A 56 2.77 9.94 -13.09
N SER A 57 3.04 9.11 -14.11
CA SER A 57 2.10 8.83 -15.19
C SER A 57 0.83 8.12 -14.70
N LEU A 58 0.89 7.37 -13.60
CA LEU A 58 -0.30 6.74 -13.00
C LEU A 58 -1.30 7.81 -12.55
N ALA A 59 -0.82 8.86 -11.87
CA ALA A 59 -1.68 9.95 -11.42
C ALA A 59 -2.25 10.77 -12.58
N SER A 60 -1.44 11.06 -13.61
CA SER A 60 -1.89 11.85 -14.76
C SER A 60 -2.84 11.08 -15.69
N ALA A 61 -2.64 9.77 -15.84
CA ALA A 61 -3.50 8.89 -16.64
C ALA A 61 -4.66 8.25 -15.83
N GLY A 62 -4.77 8.59 -14.56
CA GLY A 62 -5.79 8.07 -13.65
C GLY A 62 -6.06 9.06 -12.52
N ALA A 63 -5.79 8.69 -11.26
CA ALA A 63 -6.07 9.54 -10.11
C ALA A 63 -4.90 9.64 -9.14
N ARG A 64 -4.86 10.76 -8.41
CA ARG A 64 -4.06 10.99 -7.21
C ARG A 64 -4.98 11.11 -6.00
N LEU A 65 -4.65 10.40 -4.93
CA LEU A 65 -5.34 10.57 -3.65
C LEU A 65 -4.56 11.56 -2.79
N THR A 66 -5.27 12.55 -2.25
CA THR A 66 -4.65 13.56 -1.39
C THR A 66 -4.57 13.11 0.06
N ASN A 67 -5.49 12.25 0.50
CA ASN A 67 -5.67 11.79 1.86
C ASN A 67 -5.58 10.26 1.96
N GLY A 68 -4.49 9.67 1.43
CA GLY A 68 -4.25 8.24 1.52
C GLY A 68 -3.39 7.88 2.72
N TYR A 69 -3.83 6.91 3.52
CA TYR A 69 -3.20 6.51 4.79
C TYR A 69 -2.81 5.03 4.81
N MET A 70 -1.77 4.73 5.60
CA MET A 70 -1.49 3.38 6.08
C MET A 70 -2.08 3.19 7.48
N SER A 71 -2.41 1.97 7.84
CA SER A 71 -2.94 1.63 9.17
C SER A 71 -1.87 1.59 10.25
N GLY A 72 -0.59 1.53 9.86
CA GLY A 72 0.55 1.59 10.77
C GLY A 72 1.56 2.66 10.35
N CYS A 73 2.43 3.05 11.27
CA CYS A 73 3.50 4.02 11.04
C CYS A 73 4.87 3.38 10.76
N VAL A 74 4.92 2.04 10.68
CA VAL A 74 6.11 1.25 10.37
C VAL A 74 5.75 0.03 9.51
N CYS A 75 6.75 -0.57 8.85
CA CYS A 75 6.57 -1.55 7.77
C CYS A 75 5.61 -2.70 8.09
N SER A 76 5.96 -3.53 9.07
CA SER A 76 5.31 -4.81 9.33
C SER A 76 3.84 -4.65 9.76
N PRO A 77 3.47 -3.75 10.69
CA PRO A 77 2.09 -3.45 11.04
C PRO A 77 1.25 -2.97 9.86
N SER A 78 1.75 -2.01 9.07
CA SER A 78 1.04 -1.51 7.88
C SER A 78 0.71 -2.62 6.88
N ARG A 79 1.68 -3.52 6.65
CA ARG A 79 1.52 -4.68 5.76
C ARG A 79 0.49 -5.67 6.32
N ALA A 80 0.50 -5.89 7.64
CA ALA A 80 -0.45 -6.75 8.32
C ALA A 80 -1.89 -6.24 8.17
N GLY A 81 -2.13 -4.95 8.44
CA GLY A 81 -3.42 -4.32 8.27
C GLY A 81 -3.91 -4.38 6.83
N MET A 82 -3.07 -3.95 5.87
CA MET A 82 -3.42 -3.97 4.44
C MET A 82 -3.81 -5.38 3.95
N MET A 83 -3.06 -6.42 4.33
CA MET A 83 -3.32 -7.79 3.86
C MET A 83 -4.56 -8.43 4.48
N THR A 84 -4.95 -8.00 5.68
CA THR A 84 -6.13 -8.54 6.38
C THR A 84 -7.39 -7.71 6.14
N GLY A 85 -7.24 -6.41 5.83
CA GLY A 85 -8.33 -5.43 5.79
C GLY A 85 -8.85 -5.07 7.19
N ARG A 86 -8.06 -5.37 8.25
CA ARG A 86 -8.39 -5.15 9.66
C ARG A 86 -7.28 -4.36 10.34
N TYR A 87 -7.64 -3.55 11.32
CA TYR A 87 -6.63 -2.90 12.15
C TYR A 87 -5.75 -3.96 12.81
N GLN A 88 -4.46 -3.89 12.56
CA GLN A 88 -3.48 -4.88 13.02
C GLN A 88 -3.34 -4.91 14.54
N GLU A 89 -3.72 -3.85 15.23
CA GLU A 89 -3.76 -3.77 16.69
C GLU A 89 -4.83 -4.69 17.29
N ARG A 90 -5.86 -5.09 16.53
CA ARG A 90 -6.87 -6.06 16.97
C ARG A 90 -6.29 -7.44 17.30
N PHE A 91 -5.15 -7.76 16.70
CA PHE A 91 -4.43 -9.02 16.94
C PHE A 91 -3.00 -8.79 17.44
N GLY A 92 -2.74 -7.61 18.05
CA GLY A 92 -1.50 -7.31 18.76
C GLY A 92 -0.27 -7.11 17.85
N TYR A 93 -0.47 -6.64 16.62
CA TYR A 93 0.60 -6.43 15.64
C TYR A 93 1.03 -4.95 15.56
N ASP A 94 1.29 -4.30 16.71
CA ASP A 94 1.61 -2.87 16.82
C ASP A 94 3.04 -2.52 16.37
N ASN A 95 3.96 -3.48 16.44
CA ASN A 95 5.39 -3.25 16.26
C ASN A 95 5.97 -4.04 15.09
N ASN A 96 7.10 -3.57 14.54
CA ASN A 96 7.82 -4.34 13.53
C ASN A 96 8.18 -5.73 14.04
N LEU A 97 8.02 -6.73 13.16
CA LEU A 97 8.37 -8.10 13.44
C LEU A 97 9.89 -8.21 13.67
N PRO A 98 10.33 -8.70 14.86
CA PRO A 98 11.76 -8.84 15.14
C PRO A 98 12.44 -9.85 14.22
N PRO A 99 13.66 -9.58 13.73
CA PRO A 99 14.40 -10.52 12.91
C PRO A 99 14.58 -11.88 13.59
N GLY A 100 14.32 -12.96 12.85
CA GLY A 100 14.52 -14.34 13.32
C GLY A 100 13.55 -14.83 14.39
N THR A 101 12.49 -14.08 14.70
CA THR A 101 11.44 -14.53 15.61
C THR A 101 10.68 -15.74 15.05
N LYS A 102 10.12 -16.55 15.95
CA LYS A 102 9.19 -17.64 15.60
C LYS A 102 7.75 -17.14 15.39
N ASP A 103 7.47 -15.87 15.70
CA ASP A 103 6.18 -15.22 15.49
C ASP A 103 5.99 -14.74 14.06
N GLY A 104 4.75 -14.41 13.75
CA GLY A 104 4.32 -13.82 12.49
C GLY A 104 2.90 -13.29 12.59
N LEU A 105 2.31 -12.93 11.46
CA LEU A 105 0.90 -12.56 11.42
C LEU A 105 0.05 -13.76 11.85
N PRO A 106 -0.84 -13.63 12.86
CA PRO A 106 -1.61 -14.74 13.39
C PRO A 106 -2.26 -15.60 12.31
N LEU A 107 -2.19 -16.92 12.46
CA LEU A 107 -2.65 -17.86 11.42
C LEU A 107 -4.17 -17.85 11.27
N GLU A 108 -4.88 -17.41 12.32
CA GLU A 108 -6.32 -17.22 12.37
C GLU A 108 -6.79 -16.06 11.49
N GLU A 109 -5.91 -15.06 11.26
CA GLU A 109 -6.22 -13.93 10.40
C GLU A 109 -6.16 -14.34 8.93
N THR A 110 -7.31 -14.23 8.25
CA THR A 110 -7.41 -14.56 6.84
C THR A 110 -6.98 -13.39 5.97
N PHE A 111 -6.05 -13.62 5.06
CA PHE A 111 -5.68 -12.64 4.06
C PHE A 111 -6.73 -12.48 2.97
N GLY A 112 -6.94 -11.23 2.53
CA GLY A 112 -7.80 -10.93 1.40
C GLY A 112 -7.38 -11.67 0.13
N VAL A 113 -6.08 -11.93 -0.06
CA VAL A 113 -5.56 -12.66 -1.21
C VAL A 113 -6.11 -14.10 -1.31
N LYS A 114 -6.34 -14.81 -0.19
CA LYS A 114 -7.01 -16.12 -0.22
C LYS A 114 -8.45 -16.05 -0.74
N ARG A 115 -9.10 -14.90 -0.57
CA ARG A 115 -10.45 -14.67 -1.08
C ARG A 115 -10.42 -14.40 -2.58
N LEU A 116 -9.40 -13.68 -3.06
CA LEU A 116 -9.17 -13.47 -4.50
C LEU A 116 -8.89 -14.81 -5.22
N GLN A 117 -8.08 -15.70 -4.64
CA GLN A 117 -7.89 -17.06 -5.18
C GLN A 117 -9.21 -17.80 -5.37
N LYS A 118 -10.11 -17.75 -4.37
CA LYS A 118 -11.45 -18.37 -4.46
C LYS A 118 -12.33 -17.75 -5.56
N LEU A 119 -12.01 -16.54 -6.00
CA LEU A 119 -12.67 -15.84 -7.11
C LEU A 119 -11.95 -16.06 -8.44
N GLY A 120 -10.98 -16.99 -8.50
CA GLY A 120 -10.30 -17.39 -9.73
C GLY A 120 -9.08 -16.53 -10.09
N TYR A 121 -8.56 -15.73 -9.17
CA TYR A 121 -7.35 -14.96 -9.40
C TYR A 121 -6.10 -15.81 -9.16
N GLU A 122 -5.15 -15.75 -10.09
CA GLU A 122 -3.76 -16.16 -9.84
C GLU A 122 -3.07 -15.07 -9.02
N THR A 123 -2.33 -15.43 -7.97
CA THR A 123 -1.86 -14.46 -6.98
C THR A 123 -0.35 -14.52 -6.78
N ALA A 124 0.32 -13.37 -6.87
CA ALA A 124 1.76 -13.27 -6.64
C ALA A 124 2.13 -12.20 -5.61
N LEU A 125 3.10 -12.54 -4.76
CA LEU A 125 3.87 -11.57 -3.99
C LEU A 125 5.31 -11.57 -4.51
N ILE A 126 5.78 -10.41 -4.96
CA ILE A 126 7.13 -10.21 -5.43
C ILE A 126 7.81 -9.15 -4.58
N GLY A 127 8.87 -9.51 -3.87
CA GLY A 127 9.67 -8.60 -3.05
C GLY A 127 9.60 -8.86 -1.55
N LYS A 128 9.49 -7.81 -0.76
CA LYS A 128 9.52 -7.85 0.71
C LYS A 128 8.23 -8.40 1.31
N TRP A 129 8.36 -9.43 2.17
CA TRP A 129 7.24 -9.99 2.94
C TRP A 129 7.06 -9.31 4.31
N HIS A 130 7.93 -9.57 5.26
CA HIS A 130 8.00 -9.00 6.60
C HIS A 130 6.81 -9.33 7.53
N LEU A 131 6.12 -10.47 7.33
CA LEU A 131 4.95 -10.90 8.12
C LEU A 131 5.11 -12.28 8.77
N GLY A 132 6.33 -12.82 8.83
CA GLY A 132 6.66 -14.08 9.47
C GLY A 132 7.80 -14.80 8.75
N TYR A 133 8.61 -15.56 9.51
CA TYR A 133 9.76 -16.28 8.99
C TYR A 133 9.56 -17.79 8.93
N PRO A 134 8.95 -18.45 9.94
CA PRO A 134 8.65 -19.87 9.89
C PRO A 134 7.75 -20.25 8.71
N GLU A 135 7.85 -21.50 8.27
CA GLU A 135 7.14 -22.02 7.10
C GLU A 135 5.63 -21.75 7.13
N ALA A 136 4.99 -21.87 8.30
CA ALA A 136 3.55 -21.61 8.44
C ALA A 136 3.14 -20.17 8.06
N PHE A 137 4.07 -19.22 8.16
CA PHE A 137 3.87 -17.81 7.79
C PHE A 137 4.39 -17.48 6.39
N HIS A 138 4.96 -18.46 5.66
CA HIS A 138 5.48 -18.22 4.31
C HIS A 138 4.37 -17.73 3.37
N PRO A 139 4.65 -16.79 2.44
CA PRO A 139 3.64 -16.23 1.53
C PRO A 139 2.77 -17.29 0.84
N ASN A 140 3.36 -18.38 0.34
CA ASN A 140 2.61 -19.47 -0.29
C ASN A 140 1.65 -20.20 0.67
N LYS A 141 1.91 -20.22 1.98
CA LYS A 141 0.99 -20.75 3.01
C LYS A 141 -0.08 -19.75 3.41
N ARG A 142 0.11 -18.49 3.03
CA ARG A 142 -0.78 -17.37 3.37
C ARG A 142 -1.66 -16.92 2.20
N GLY A 143 -1.63 -17.62 1.07
CA GLY A 143 -2.57 -17.42 -0.04
C GLY A 143 -1.96 -16.80 -1.30
N PHE A 144 -0.63 -16.78 -1.44
CA PHE A 144 0.00 -16.45 -2.71
C PHE A 144 0.39 -17.74 -3.44
N ASP A 145 -0.01 -17.86 -4.70
CA ASP A 145 0.35 -18.97 -5.58
C ASP A 145 1.83 -18.92 -5.94
N TRP A 146 2.33 -17.71 -6.16
CA TRP A 146 3.74 -17.48 -6.47
C TRP A 146 4.38 -16.45 -5.54
N PHE A 147 5.57 -16.75 -5.06
CA PHE A 147 6.41 -15.87 -4.25
C PHE A 147 7.82 -15.79 -4.82
N TYR A 148 8.29 -14.57 -5.09
CA TYR A 148 9.68 -14.28 -5.44
C TYR A 148 10.18 -13.11 -4.63
N GLY A 149 11.07 -13.33 -3.64
CA GLY A 149 11.47 -12.23 -2.77
C GLY A 149 12.18 -12.66 -1.50
N LEU A 150 12.10 -11.82 -0.47
CA LEU A 150 12.74 -12.00 0.83
C LEU A 150 11.71 -11.97 1.96
N LEU A 151 11.94 -12.79 3.00
CA LEU A 151 11.05 -12.82 4.15
C LEU A 151 11.31 -11.68 5.14
N GLN A 152 12.56 -11.16 5.20
CA GLN A 152 12.95 -10.12 6.16
C GLN A 152 12.54 -8.71 5.70
N GLY A 153 12.56 -7.77 6.65
CA GLY A 153 12.15 -6.37 6.42
C GLY A 153 13.11 -5.57 5.55
N SER A 154 14.36 -6.01 5.35
CA SER A 154 15.36 -5.32 4.52
C SER A 154 16.52 -6.21 4.13
N ARG A 155 17.21 -5.83 3.06
CA ARG A 155 18.49 -6.42 2.64
C ARG A 155 19.35 -5.41 1.86
N PRO A 156 20.65 -5.64 1.67
CA PRO A 156 21.45 -4.94 0.66
C PRO A 156 20.88 -5.11 -0.76
N TYR A 157 21.07 -4.09 -1.61
CA TYR A 157 20.58 -4.11 -2.98
C TYR A 157 21.46 -4.92 -3.96
N PHE A 158 22.74 -5.07 -3.62
CA PHE A 158 23.69 -5.88 -4.38
C PHE A 158 23.80 -7.30 -3.79
N PRO A 159 24.36 -8.24 -4.56
CA PRO A 159 24.57 -9.61 -4.10
C PRO A 159 25.27 -9.70 -2.76
N MET A 160 24.80 -10.58 -1.91
CA MET A 160 25.36 -10.84 -0.57
C MET A 160 26.21 -12.10 -0.61
N PRO A 161 27.48 -12.08 -0.18
CA PRO A 161 28.33 -13.28 -0.19
C PRO A 161 27.76 -14.42 0.68
N LYS A 162 27.10 -14.09 1.78
CA LYS A 162 26.49 -15.05 2.72
C LYS A 162 25.15 -14.49 3.23
N PRO A 163 24.07 -14.56 2.43
CA PRO A 163 22.75 -14.11 2.88
C PRO A 163 22.21 -15.03 3.98
N THR A 164 21.52 -14.45 4.96
CA THR A 164 20.74 -15.26 5.90
C THR A 164 19.53 -15.88 5.19
N PRO A 165 18.97 -16.99 5.71
CA PRO A 165 17.78 -17.62 5.09
C PRO A 165 16.59 -16.69 4.88
N HIS A 166 16.48 -15.63 5.69
CA HIS A 166 15.38 -14.67 5.58
C HIS A 166 15.70 -13.45 4.69
N ARG A 167 16.98 -13.24 4.33
CA ARG A 167 17.43 -12.18 3.42
C ARG A 167 17.73 -12.63 2.00
N VAL A 168 17.97 -13.94 1.80
CA VAL A 168 18.14 -14.48 0.45
C VAL A 168 16.89 -14.21 -0.39
N ILE A 169 17.09 -13.89 -1.66
CA ILE A 169 15.96 -13.91 -2.60
C ILE A 169 15.64 -15.37 -2.87
N GLN A 170 14.39 -15.72 -2.71
CA GLN A 170 13.88 -17.07 -2.92
C GLN A 170 12.70 -17.07 -3.88
N GLU A 171 12.49 -18.17 -4.56
CA GLU A 171 11.30 -18.45 -5.36
C GLU A 171 10.57 -19.65 -4.74
N ASN A 172 9.34 -19.42 -4.26
CA ASN A 172 8.51 -20.45 -3.61
C ASN A 172 9.25 -21.30 -2.56
N GLY A 173 10.01 -20.63 -1.68
CA GLY A 173 10.77 -21.26 -0.60
C GLY A 173 12.15 -21.77 -1.00
N LYS A 174 12.54 -21.74 -2.28
CA LYS A 174 13.87 -22.14 -2.73
C LYS A 174 14.76 -20.93 -2.97
N ALA A 175 15.93 -20.89 -2.34
CA ALA A 175 16.90 -19.83 -2.55
C ALA A 175 17.29 -19.72 -4.03
N THR A 176 17.37 -18.50 -4.54
CA THR A 176 17.86 -18.22 -5.89
C THR A 176 19.33 -17.79 -5.84
N GLU A 177 19.99 -17.77 -6.98
CA GLU A 177 21.34 -17.26 -7.10
C GLU A 177 21.41 -15.76 -6.69
N GLU A 178 22.47 -15.38 -5.96
CA GLU A 178 22.74 -14.01 -5.55
C GLU A 178 23.44 -13.24 -6.67
N ILE A 179 22.66 -12.74 -7.63
CA ILE A 179 23.12 -11.99 -8.80
C ILE A 179 22.37 -10.66 -8.94
N GLY A 180 22.94 -9.70 -9.64
CA GLY A 180 22.28 -8.48 -10.10
C GLY A 180 21.85 -7.53 -8.97
N TYR A 181 21.02 -6.58 -9.34
CA TYR A 181 20.49 -5.54 -8.45
C TYR A 181 19.05 -5.87 -8.03
N VAL A 182 18.78 -5.89 -6.73
CA VAL A 182 17.50 -6.40 -6.17
C VAL A 182 16.28 -5.76 -6.80
N THR A 183 16.26 -4.41 -6.92
CA THR A 183 15.10 -3.72 -7.49
C THR A 183 14.83 -4.16 -8.93
N ASP A 184 15.90 -4.36 -9.73
CA ASP A 184 15.76 -4.83 -11.11
C ASP A 184 15.24 -6.28 -11.17
N ARG A 185 15.76 -7.15 -10.30
CA ARG A 185 15.29 -8.54 -10.18
C ARG A 185 13.80 -8.63 -9.85
N LEU A 186 13.33 -7.77 -8.94
CA LEU A 186 11.90 -7.73 -8.57
C LEU A 186 11.03 -7.24 -9.74
N GLY A 187 11.49 -6.21 -10.46
CA GLY A 187 10.80 -5.71 -11.66
C GLY A 187 10.73 -6.77 -12.77
N ASP A 188 11.86 -7.46 -13.04
CA ASP A 188 11.94 -8.51 -14.07
C ASP A 188 11.05 -9.72 -13.71
N ALA A 189 11.02 -10.10 -12.42
CA ALA A 189 10.13 -11.15 -11.92
C ALA A 189 8.65 -10.77 -12.08
N ALA A 190 8.29 -9.52 -11.83
CA ALA A 190 6.92 -9.01 -12.04
C ALA A 190 6.52 -9.08 -13.53
N CYS A 191 7.41 -8.69 -14.43
CA CYS A 191 7.17 -8.79 -15.87
C CYS A 191 7.03 -10.25 -16.31
N ARG A 192 7.81 -11.19 -15.74
CA ARG A 192 7.67 -12.62 -15.99
C ARG A 192 6.29 -13.12 -15.56
N PHE A 193 5.89 -12.83 -14.32
CA PHE A 193 4.58 -13.23 -13.80
C PHE A 193 3.42 -12.74 -14.67
N ILE A 194 3.44 -11.48 -15.10
CA ILE A 194 2.40 -10.91 -15.96
C ILE A 194 2.28 -11.68 -17.27
N ARG A 195 3.41 -12.00 -17.93
CA ARG A 195 3.39 -12.74 -19.19
C ARG A 195 2.90 -14.18 -19.05
N GLU A 196 3.27 -14.83 -17.94
CA GLU A 196 2.89 -16.22 -17.66
C GLU A 196 1.42 -16.38 -17.28
N ASN A 197 0.76 -15.28 -16.81
CA ASN A 197 -0.62 -15.31 -16.32
C ASN A 197 -1.58 -14.38 -17.09
N LYS A 198 -1.27 -14.05 -18.32
CA LYS A 198 -2.02 -13.10 -19.14
C LYS A 198 -3.40 -13.59 -19.61
N ASP A 199 -3.67 -14.87 -19.54
CA ASP A 199 -4.90 -15.48 -20.04
C ASP A 199 -6.02 -15.53 -19.00
N GLY A 200 -5.76 -15.12 -17.75
CA GLY A 200 -6.73 -15.07 -16.65
C GLY A 200 -6.54 -13.83 -15.75
N PRO A 201 -7.47 -13.59 -14.82
CA PRO A 201 -7.32 -12.50 -13.88
C PRO A 201 -6.21 -12.81 -12.86
N PHE A 202 -5.39 -11.81 -12.55
CA PHE A 202 -4.34 -11.95 -11.54
C PHE A 202 -4.30 -10.79 -10.55
N PHE A 203 -3.79 -11.08 -9.36
CA PHE A 203 -3.39 -10.11 -8.35
C PHE A 203 -1.88 -10.15 -8.16
N LEU A 204 -1.20 -9.08 -8.53
CA LEU A 204 0.23 -8.90 -8.34
C LEU A 204 0.50 -7.89 -7.23
N PHE A 205 1.07 -8.34 -6.11
CA PHE A 205 1.63 -7.46 -5.08
C PHE A 205 3.14 -7.32 -5.27
N LEU A 206 3.58 -6.27 -5.94
CA LEU A 206 4.99 -5.94 -6.14
C LEU A 206 5.49 -5.02 -5.01
N SER A 207 6.09 -5.65 -4.03
CA SER A 207 6.55 -5.07 -2.77
C SER A 207 8.05 -4.79 -2.83
N PHE A 208 8.43 -3.65 -3.40
CA PHE A 208 9.83 -3.24 -3.48
C PHE A 208 10.44 -3.02 -2.09
N THR A 209 11.77 -3.16 -2.00
CA THR A 209 12.55 -2.69 -0.86
C THR A 209 13.02 -1.25 -1.03
N ALA A 210 12.94 -0.68 -2.22
CA ALA A 210 13.34 0.69 -2.52
C ALA A 210 12.27 1.70 -2.05
N PRO A 211 12.70 2.84 -1.50
CA PRO A 211 14.05 3.31 -1.24
C PRO A 211 14.57 3.07 0.20
N HIS A 212 14.14 2.00 0.90
CA HIS A 212 14.60 1.65 2.27
C HIS A 212 16.12 1.47 2.32
N GLY A 213 16.73 1.76 3.47
CA GLY A 213 18.18 1.50 3.69
C GLY A 213 18.57 0.01 3.65
N PRO A 214 19.85 -0.29 3.32
CA PRO A 214 20.98 0.61 3.12
C PRO A 214 20.88 1.38 1.79
N LEU A 215 21.36 2.65 1.78
CA LEU A 215 21.28 3.50 0.58
C LEU A 215 22.36 3.13 -0.44
N GLN A 216 22.10 2.12 -1.23
CA GLN A 216 23.01 1.55 -2.23
C GLN A 216 22.43 1.69 -3.65
N PRO A 217 22.38 2.90 -4.24
CA PRO A 217 21.93 3.08 -5.61
C PRO A 217 22.93 2.45 -6.59
N LYS A 218 22.50 2.16 -7.82
CA LYS A 218 23.39 1.87 -8.91
C LYS A 218 24.29 3.09 -9.18
N GLU A 219 25.57 2.87 -9.44
CA GLU A 219 26.54 3.96 -9.63
C GLU A 219 26.13 4.88 -10.80
N VAL A 220 25.61 4.30 -11.87
CA VAL A 220 25.13 5.05 -13.04
C VAL A 220 23.99 6.01 -12.68
N ASP A 221 23.11 5.64 -11.76
CA ASP A 221 22.01 6.49 -11.32
C ASP A 221 22.52 7.58 -10.36
N ALA A 222 23.39 7.23 -9.41
CA ALA A 222 23.99 8.20 -8.49
C ALA A 222 24.82 9.28 -9.19
N ARG A 223 25.58 8.92 -10.26
CA ARG A 223 26.37 9.87 -11.05
C ARG A 223 25.50 10.91 -11.76
N LYS A 224 24.35 10.53 -12.30
CA LYS A 224 23.40 11.44 -12.96
C LYS A 224 22.82 12.49 -12.00
N LEU A 225 22.90 12.25 -10.69
CA LEU A 225 22.36 13.08 -9.62
C LEU A 225 23.43 13.89 -8.89
N SER A 226 24.56 14.17 -9.52
CA SER A 226 25.68 14.93 -8.94
C SER A 226 25.32 16.33 -8.47
N SER A 227 24.26 16.95 -9.03
CA SER A 227 23.70 18.22 -8.58
C SER A 227 23.07 18.16 -7.18
N ILE A 228 22.73 16.98 -6.67
CA ILE A 228 22.29 16.81 -5.29
C ILE A 228 23.54 16.67 -4.41
N GLU A 229 23.94 17.76 -3.78
CA GLU A 229 25.20 17.85 -3.00
C GLU A 229 25.23 16.88 -1.83
N GLN A 230 24.13 16.79 -1.07
CA GLN A 230 24.05 15.92 0.10
C GLN A 230 24.09 14.44 -0.31
N LYS A 231 25.20 13.75 -0.07
CA LYS A 231 25.44 12.34 -0.47
C LYS A 231 24.29 11.39 -0.05
N ARG A 232 23.76 11.53 1.17
CA ARG A 232 22.65 10.68 1.64
C ARG A 232 21.39 10.89 0.78
N ARG A 233 21.02 12.15 0.52
CA ARG A 233 19.86 12.50 -0.33
C ARG A 233 20.07 12.02 -1.76
N ARG A 234 21.28 12.20 -2.31
CA ARG A 234 21.64 11.71 -3.64
C ARG A 234 21.53 10.20 -3.77
N ASN A 235 22.02 9.45 -2.78
CA ASN A 235 21.90 7.99 -2.77
C ASN A 235 20.44 7.54 -2.68
N TYR A 236 19.67 8.17 -1.82
CA TYR A 236 18.22 7.94 -1.73
C TYR A 236 17.51 8.23 -3.05
N ALA A 237 17.79 9.35 -3.69
CA ALA A 237 17.25 9.73 -4.99
C ALA A 237 17.62 8.72 -6.09
N GLY A 238 18.82 8.15 -6.07
CA GLY A 238 19.23 7.07 -6.99
C GLY A 238 18.42 5.79 -6.80
N LEU A 239 17.95 5.49 -5.58
CA LEU A 239 17.03 4.38 -5.34
C LEU A 239 15.63 4.66 -5.93
N LEU A 240 15.16 5.93 -5.89
CA LEU A 240 13.90 6.33 -6.54
C LEU A 240 13.98 6.18 -8.06
N VAL A 241 15.11 6.50 -8.68
CA VAL A 241 15.34 6.30 -10.13
C VAL A 241 15.19 4.82 -10.50
N SER A 242 15.83 3.93 -9.73
CA SER A 242 15.73 2.49 -9.96
C SER A 242 14.31 1.96 -9.73
N LEU A 243 13.60 2.48 -8.73
CA LEU A 243 12.19 2.15 -8.45
C LEU A 243 11.30 2.52 -9.63
N ASP A 244 11.39 3.78 -10.09
CA ASP A 244 10.59 4.30 -11.20
C ASP A 244 10.84 3.53 -12.51
N ALA A 245 12.10 3.21 -12.80
CA ALA A 245 12.46 2.43 -13.98
C ALA A 245 11.80 1.03 -13.97
N ASN A 246 11.72 0.38 -12.82
CA ASN A 246 11.12 -0.94 -12.71
C ASN A 246 9.58 -0.87 -12.67
N VAL A 247 8.98 0.16 -12.12
CA VAL A 247 7.56 0.46 -12.33
C VAL A 247 7.27 0.65 -13.82
N GLY A 248 8.14 1.39 -14.52
CA GLY A 248 8.05 1.55 -15.97
C GLY A 248 8.04 0.22 -16.73
N LYS A 249 8.95 -0.71 -16.42
CA LYS A 249 8.95 -2.06 -17.03
C LYS A 249 7.61 -2.79 -16.86
N VAL A 250 7.02 -2.72 -15.67
CA VAL A 250 5.72 -3.34 -15.38
C VAL A 250 4.63 -2.73 -16.25
N LEU A 251 4.54 -1.39 -16.32
CA LEU A 251 3.56 -0.70 -17.15
C LEU A 251 3.72 -1.01 -18.64
N ASP A 252 4.96 -1.04 -19.13
CA ASP A 252 5.27 -1.39 -20.52
C ASP A 252 4.92 -2.85 -20.83
N THR A 253 5.12 -3.77 -19.88
CA THR A 253 4.72 -5.18 -20.02
C THR A 253 3.21 -5.33 -20.09
N LEU A 254 2.45 -4.68 -19.20
CA LEU A 254 0.98 -4.68 -19.27
C LEU A 254 0.48 -4.20 -20.63
N LYS A 255 1.08 -3.13 -21.16
CA LYS A 255 0.73 -2.59 -22.47
C LYS A 255 1.10 -3.52 -23.61
N SER A 256 2.31 -4.10 -23.62
CA SER A 256 2.78 -4.99 -24.69
C SER A 256 2.02 -6.32 -24.75
N GLU A 257 1.51 -6.80 -23.59
CA GLU A 257 0.68 -8.00 -23.51
C GLU A 257 -0.82 -7.72 -23.74
N GLY A 258 -1.21 -6.46 -24.01
CA GLY A 258 -2.61 -6.09 -24.26
C GLY A 258 -3.50 -6.08 -23.01
N LEU A 259 -2.91 -6.04 -21.80
CA LEU A 259 -3.62 -6.13 -20.53
C LEU A 259 -3.96 -4.77 -19.92
N ASP A 260 -3.42 -3.70 -20.50
CA ASP A 260 -3.40 -2.36 -19.95
C ASP A 260 -4.81 -1.80 -19.64
N GLU A 261 -5.76 -2.03 -20.56
CA GLU A 261 -7.13 -1.50 -20.45
C GLU A 261 -7.94 -2.20 -19.36
N ASN A 262 -7.68 -3.47 -19.05
CA ASN A 262 -8.39 -4.23 -18.01
C ASN A 262 -7.52 -4.48 -16.77
N THR A 263 -6.68 -3.51 -16.41
CA THR A 263 -5.81 -3.61 -15.22
C THR A 263 -5.93 -2.36 -14.36
N LEU A 264 -6.30 -2.54 -13.08
CA LEU A 264 -6.10 -1.54 -12.04
C LEU A 264 -4.65 -1.58 -11.58
N VAL A 265 -3.93 -0.48 -11.73
CA VAL A 265 -2.58 -0.30 -11.17
C VAL A 265 -2.63 0.74 -10.07
N ILE A 266 -2.17 0.38 -8.87
CA ILE A 266 -2.05 1.26 -7.71
C ILE A 266 -0.58 1.36 -7.33
N PHE A 267 -0.09 2.59 -7.08
CA PHE A 267 1.19 2.86 -6.45
C PHE A 267 0.97 3.50 -5.08
N THR A 268 1.63 2.97 -4.05
CA THR A 268 1.66 3.55 -2.72
C THR A 268 2.92 3.16 -1.94
N ASN A 269 2.99 3.51 -0.65
CA ASN A 269 4.12 3.28 0.24
C ASN A 269 3.65 2.63 1.56
N ASP A 270 4.54 1.94 2.28
CA ASP A 270 4.16 1.20 3.48
C ASP A 270 4.05 2.03 4.76
N ASN A 271 4.71 3.15 4.84
CA ASN A 271 4.63 4.12 5.95
C ASN A 271 5.26 5.44 5.52
N GLY A 272 5.19 6.46 6.35
CA GLY A 272 5.87 7.72 6.08
C GLY A 272 7.39 7.58 5.92
N GLY A 273 7.98 8.49 5.16
CA GLY A 273 9.40 8.45 4.80
C GLY A 273 10.34 8.51 5.99
N GLN A 274 11.46 7.79 5.88
CA GLN A 274 12.53 7.81 6.87
C GLN A 274 13.48 9.00 6.60
N THR A 275 13.18 10.14 7.19
CA THR A 275 13.89 11.41 6.93
C THR A 275 15.39 11.36 7.25
N GLN A 276 15.80 10.54 8.23
CA GLN A 276 17.21 10.31 8.54
C GLN A 276 17.99 9.66 7.40
N LEU A 277 17.30 8.97 6.49
CA LEU A 277 17.90 8.34 5.31
C LEU A 277 17.69 9.15 4.03
N GLY A 278 17.20 10.39 4.14
CA GLY A 278 17.09 11.30 2.99
C GLY A 278 15.68 11.43 2.41
N ALA A 279 14.67 10.75 2.94
CA ALA A 279 13.27 10.94 2.56
C ALA A 279 12.75 12.32 3.02
N ASN A 280 11.74 12.85 2.34
CA ASN A 280 11.12 14.12 2.66
C ASN A 280 9.60 14.01 2.73
N ASN A 281 9.02 14.32 3.89
CA ASN A 281 7.57 14.25 4.12
C ASN A 281 6.87 15.60 4.01
N PHE A 282 7.54 16.66 3.55
CA PHE A 282 6.95 18.01 3.47
C PHE A 282 5.59 18.00 2.74
N PRO A 283 4.58 18.73 3.22
CA PRO A 283 4.58 19.61 4.40
C PRO A 283 4.21 18.90 5.71
N LEU A 284 4.09 17.58 5.71
CA LEU A 284 3.56 16.77 6.79
C LEU A 284 4.54 16.68 7.97
N LYS A 285 4.03 16.86 9.19
CA LYS A 285 4.79 16.69 10.44
C LYS A 285 5.10 15.23 10.69
N GLY A 286 6.30 14.95 11.18
CA GLY A 286 6.70 13.60 11.57
C GLY A 286 7.33 12.79 10.42
N LYS A 287 7.49 11.50 10.67
CA LYS A 287 8.24 10.56 9.83
C LYS A 287 7.90 9.13 10.20
N LYS A 288 8.49 8.15 9.54
CA LYS A 288 8.43 6.72 9.93
C LYS A 288 8.50 6.56 11.45
N GLY A 289 7.56 5.84 12.01
CA GLY A 289 7.44 5.60 13.46
C GLY A 289 6.69 6.69 14.23
N SER A 290 6.12 7.70 13.56
CA SER A 290 5.27 8.73 14.16
C SER A 290 3.81 8.54 13.73
N LEU A 291 2.85 8.88 14.58
CA LEU A 291 1.42 8.91 14.25
C LEU A 291 0.93 10.29 13.78
N HIS A 292 1.82 11.27 13.66
CA HIS A 292 1.55 12.49 12.91
C HIS A 292 1.40 12.17 11.41
N GLU A 293 0.85 13.11 10.65
CA GLU A 293 0.56 12.93 9.21
C GLU A 293 1.76 12.36 8.44
N GLY A 294 2.98 12.88 8.66
CA GLY A 294 4.19 12.42 7.97
C GLY A 294 4.66 11.00 8.31
N GLY A 295 4.01 10.31 9.24
CA GLY A 295 4.30 8.91 9.54
C GLY A 295 3.25 7.93 8.98
N VAL A 296 2.01 8.40 8.75
CA VAL A 296 0.88 7.54 8.36
C VAL A 296 0.24 7.94 7.03
N ARG A 297 0.32 9.22 6.61
CA ARG A 297 -0.16 9.69 5.31
C ARG A 297 0.93 9.51 4.27
N VAL A 298 0.62 8.79 3.19
CA VAL A 298 1.58 8.36 2.18
C VAL A 298 1.13 8.75 0.78
N PRO A 299 2.06 8.79 -0.22
CA PRO A 299 1.69 9.05 -1.60
C PRO A 299 0.85 7.90 -2.19
N TRP A 300 -0.24 8.24 -2.90
CA TRP A 300 -1.08 7.30 -3.64
C TRP A 300 -1.34 7.82 -5.04
N ALA A 301 -1.10 6.96 -6.03
CA ALA A 301 -1.49 7.18 -7.41
C ALA A 301 -2.10 5.88 -7.95
N LEU A 302 -3.14 5.98 -8.76
CA LEU A 302 -3.77 4.81 -9.35
C LEU A 302 -4.25 5.10 -10.76
N ARG A 303 -4.29 4.05 -11.59
CA ARG A 303 -4.79 4.11 -12.95
C ARG A 303 -5.64 2.89 -13.26
N TRP A 304 -6.81 3.12 -13.84
CA TRP A 304 -7.68 2.08 -14.40
C TRP A 304 -8.37 2.65 -15.63
N PRO A 305 -7.85 2.39 -16.83
CA PRO A 305 -8.40 2.96 -18.05
C PRO A 305 -9.88 2.64 -18.23
N GLY A 306 -10.65 3.60 -18.77
CA GLY A 306 -12.09 3.44 -18.95
C GLY A 306 -12.94 3.45 -17.66
N LYS A 307 -12.35 3.24 -16.51
CA LYS A 307 -13.04 3.20 -15.19
C LYS A 307 -12.72 4.41 -14.31
N ILE A 308 -11.52 4.96 -14.39
CA ILE A 308 -11.08 6.16 -13.66
C ILE A 308 -10.66 7.23 -14.65
N LYS A 309 -11.26 8.41 -14.55
CA LYS A 309 -10.97 9.53 -15.45
C LYS A 309 -9.54 10.06 -15.23
N PRO A 310 -8.75 10.25 -16.31
CA PRO A 310 -7.40 10.83 -16.19
C PRO A 310 -7.39 12.18 -15.49
N GLY A 311 -6.37 12.39 -14.64
CA GLY A 311 -6.16 13.62 -13.89
C GLY A 311 -7.12 13.84 -12.72
N THR A 312 -7.87 12.81 -12.30
CA THR A 312 -8.78 12.90 -11.14
C THR A 312 -7.98 13.13 -9.85
N VAL A 313 -8.52 13.99 -8.99
CA VAL A 313 -8.05 14.17 -7.61
C VAL A 313 -9.12 13.66 -6.66
N ILE A 314 -8.75 12.74 -5.78
CA ILE A 314 -9.64 12.14 -4.79
C ILE A 314 -9.22 12.66 -3.43
N ASP A 315 -10.13 13.39 -2.77
CA ASP A 315 -9.86 14.03 -1.48
C ASP A 315 -10.44 13.27 -0.29
N ASP A 316 -11.22 12.22 -0.53
CA ASP A 316 -11.74 11.37 0.53
C ASP A 316 -10.60 10.74 1.36
N PRO A 317 -10.70 10.72 2.70
CA PRO A 317 -9.77 9.98 3.54
C PRO A 317 -9.91 8.47 3.33
N VAL A 318 -8.87 7.84 2.79
CA VAL A 318 -8.80 6.39 2.59
C VAL A 318 -7.66 5.80 3.40
N ILE A 319 -7.77 4.54 3.78
CA ILE A 319 -6.75 3.81 4.53
C ILE A 319 -6.46 2.47 3.83
N ALA A 320 -5.24 1.95 3.95
CA ALA A 320 -4.83 0.72 3.27
C ALA A 320 -5.74 -0.49 3.57
N LEU A 321 -6.48 -0.47 4.67
CA LEU A 321 -7.49 -1.49 5.02
C LEU A 321 -8.60 -1.60 3.96
N ASP A 322 -8.87 -0.51 3.23
CA ASP A 322 -9.91 -0.40 2.21
C ASP A 322 -9.57 -1.18 0.92
N LEU A 323 -8.29 -1.51 0.72
CA LEU A 323 -7.85 -2.20 -0.51
C LEU A 323 -8.46 -3.58 -0.65
N MET A 324 -8.46 -4.39 0.44
CA MET A 324 -8.98 -5.76 0.34
C MET A 324 -10.48 -5.84 0.05
N PRO A 325 -11.38 -5.12 0.75
CA PRO A 325 -12.79 -5.09 0.36
C PRO A 325 -13.00 -4.56 -1.07
N THR A 326 -12.22 -3.57 -1.50
CA THR A 326 -12.28 -3.03 -2.87
C THR A 326 -11.89 -4.09 -3.90
N PHE A 327 -10.80 -4.80 -3.70
CA PHE A 327 -10.33 -5.84 -4.63
C PHE A 327 -11.29 -7.02 -4.72
N ILE A 328 -11.89 -7.42 -3.59
CA ILE A 328 -12.89 -8.49 -3.55
C ILE A 328 -14.14 -8.08 -4.35
N GLU A 329 -14.63 -6.86 -4.18
CA GLU A 329 -15.78 -6.36 -4.93
C GLU A 329 -15.47 -6.22 -6.43
N MET A 330 -14.28 -5.73 -6.80
CA MET A 330 -13.81 -5.69 -8.19
C MET A 330 -13.77 -7.07 -8.84
N ALA A 331 -13.41 -8.09 -8.07
CA ALA A 331 -13.38 -9.48 -8.52
C ALA A 331 -14.79 -10.12 -8.60
N GLY A 332 -15.86 -9.37 -8.37
CA GLY A 332 -17.25 -9.85 -8.37
C GLY A 332 -17.64 -10.58 -7.08
N GLY A 333 -16.79 -10.55 -6.04
CA GLY A 333 -17.08 -11.13 -4.74
C GLY A 333 -17.91 -10.19 -3.86
N LYS A 334 -18.40 -10.74 -2.74
CA LYS A 334 -19.08 -9.98 -1.68
C LYS A 334 -18.26 -10.03 -0.42
N VAL A 335 -18.16 -8.89 0.28
CA VAL A 335 -17.60 -8.84 1.62
C VAL A 335 -18.63 -9.40 2.60
N GLU A 336 -18.26 -10.44 3.33
CA GLU A 336 -19.11 -11.05 4.35
C GLU A 336 -18.89 -10.37 5.70
N GLU A 337 -19.95 -10.09 6.44
CA GLU A 337 -19.90 -9.47 7.77
C GLU A 337 -19.05 -10.29 8.76
N SER A 338 -19.09 -11.62 8.63
CA SER A 338 -18.28 -12.56 9.42
C SER A 338 -16.77 -12.32 9.35
N TRP A 339 -16.29 -11.63 8.30
CA TRP A 339 -14.87 -11.31 8.14
C TRP A 339 -14.41 -10.15 9.02
N LYS A 340 -15.34 -9.37 9.57
CA LYS A 340 -15.07 -8.25 10.48
C LYS A 340 -14.00 -7.28 9.93
N LEU A 341 -14.10 -6.97 8.64
CA LEU A 341 -13.18 -6.00 8.02
C LEU A 341 -13.44 -4.61 8.59
N ASP A 342 -12.37 -3.87 8.85
CA ASP A 342 -12.44 -2.46 9.25
C ASP A 342 -12.43 -1.53 8.04
N GLY A 343 -11.89 -2.00 6.89
CA GLY A 343 -11.91 -1.28 5.62
C GLY A 343 -13.26 -1.32 4.94
N VAL A 344 -13.47 -0.36 4.03
CA VAL A 344 -14.66 -0.26 3.17
C VAL A 344 -14.25 -0.31 1.70
N SER A 345 -15.16 -0.68 0.81
CA SER A 345 -14.88 -0.65 -0.63
C SER A 345 -14.79 0.79 -1.14
N LEU A 346 -13.80 1.05 -1.97
CA LEU A 346 -13.55 2.33 -2.65
C LEU A 346 -14.08 2.33 -4.10
N LEU A 347 -14.69 1.24 -4.55
CA LEU A 347 -15.00 1.01 -5.96
C LEU A 347 -15.96 2.09 -6.53
N GLU A 348 -17.02 2.40 -5.80
CA GLU A 348 -17.96 3.44 -6.24
C GLU A 348 -17.33 4.84 -6.22
N SER A 349 -16.49 5.14 -5.23
CA SER A 349 -15.75 6.41 -5.17
C SER A 349 -14.80 6.55 -6.37
N TRP A 350 -14.07 5.50 -6.69
CA TRP A 350 -13.10 5.54 -7.78
C TRP A 350 -13.73 5.58 -9.17
N GLN A 351 -14.81 4.82 -9.40
CA GLN A 351 -15.45 4.71 -10.73
C GLN A 351 -16.50 5.79 -10.98
N LYS A 352 -17.24 6.17 -9.93
CA LYS A 352 -18.42 7.04 -10.07
C LYS A 352 -18.24 8.41 -9.39
N GLY A 353 -17.11 8.62 -8.68
CA GLY A 353 -16.89 9.85 -7.92
C GLY A 353 -17.83 10.00 -6.72
N LYS A 354 -18.44 8.90 -6.23
CA LYS A 354 -19.34 8.95 -5.08
C LYS A 354 -18.51 9.18 -3.80
N PRO A 355 -18.74 10.26 -3.05
CA PRO A 355 -18.01 10.51 -1.82
C PRO A 355 -18.18 9.38 -0.81
N LEU A 356 -17.10 9.06 -0.09
CA LEU A 356 -17.17 8.11 1.01
C LEU A 356 -17.93 8.72 2.19
N ALA A 357 -18.71 7.89 2.87
CA ALA A 357 -19.30 8.30 4.15
C ALA A 357 -18.18 8.67 5.15
N GLU A 358 -18.39 9.75 5.89
CA GLU A 358 -17.45 10.15 6.94
C GLU A 358 -17.33 9.04 7.97
N ARG A 359 -16.10 8.64 8.25
CA ARG A 359 -15.77 7.58 9.22
C ARG A 359 -14.46 7.88 9.94
N PRO A 360 -14.30 7.38 11.17
CA PRO A 360 -13.04 7.52 11.89
C PRO A 360 -11.95 6.62 11.28
N LEU A 361 -10.72 7.15 11.21
CA LEU A 361 -9.51 6.38 10.96
C LEU A 361 -8.68 6.42 12.24
N TYR A 362 -8.14 5.26 12.65
CA TYR A 362 -7.45 5.09 13.93
C TYR A 362 -6.02 4.61 13.77
N TRP A 363 -5.19 4.93 14.74
CA TRP A 363 -3.81 4.45 14.85
C TRP A 363 -3.42 4.30 16.31
N ARG A 364 -2.72 3.22 16.62
CA ARG A 364 -2.02 2.99 17.88
C ARG A 364 -0.61 2.52 17.59
N LYS A 365 0.32 2.84 18.47
CA LYS A 365 1.71 2.39 18.42
C LYS A 365 2.14 1.95 19.80
N ALA A 366 2.77 0.76 19.89
CA ALA A 366 3.33 0.23 21.14
C ALA A 366 2.30 0.01 22.27
N GLY A 367 1.11 -0.47 21.91
CA GLY A 367 0.08 -0.86 22.87
C GLY A 367 -0.55 0.30 23.65
N SER A 368 -1.20 -0.05 24.75
CA SER A 368 -1.91 0.88 25.62
C SER A 368 -1.04 1.97 26.27
N SER A 369 0.28 1.75 26.33
CA SER A 369 1.25 2.74 26.84
C SER A 369 1.83 3.67 25.80
N GLY A 370 1.57 3.42 24.52
CA GLY A 370 2.16 4.17 23.40
C GLY A 370 1.27 5.27 22.85
N ASP A 371 1.78 5.96 21.83
CA ASP A 371 1.01 7.01 21.15
C ASP A 371 -0.20 6.44 20.43
N ARG A 372 -1.25 7.25 20.37
CA ARG A 372 -2.47 6.97 19.61
C ARG A 372 -2.95 8.20 18.85
N ALA A 373 -3.64 8.00 17.75
CA ALA A 373 -4.18 9.08 16.94
C ALA A 373 -5.50 8.66 16.28
N MET A 374 -6.28 9.65 15.86
CA MET A 374 -7.53 9.44 15.16
C MET A 374 -7.75 10.59 14.17
N ARG A 375 -8.31 10.26 13.01
CA ARG A 375 -8.85 11.26 12.07
C ARG A 375 -10.35 11.07 11.94
N LEU A 376 -11.10 12.17 11.98
CA LEU A 376 -12.53 12.22 11.65
C LEU A 376 -12.80 13.45 10.79
N GLY A 377 -13.18 13.23 9.54
CA GLY A 377 -13.32 14.32 8.57
C GLY A 377 -12.04 15.14 8.46
N LYS A 378 -12.14 16.44 8.78
CA LYS A 378 -10.98 17.36 8.80
C LYS A 378 -10.17 17.32 10.10
N TRP A 379 -10.71 16.73 11.17
CA TRP A 379 -10.07 16.76 12.48
C TRP A 379 -9.08 15.61 12.65
N LYS A 380 -7.89 15.94 13.17
CA LYS A 380 -6.88 14.99 13.62
C LYS A 380 -6.67 15.15 15.12
N LEU A 381 -6.90 14.08 15.85
CA LEU A 381 -6.53 13.94 17.26
C LEU A 381 -5.20 13.19 17.33
N PHE A 382 -4.23 13.74 18.06
CA PHE A 382 -2.99 13.06 18.44
C PHE A 382 -2.87 13.04 19.96
N HIS A 383 -2.59 11.88 20.54
CA HIS A 383 -2.39 11.72 21.97
C HIS A 383 -1.10 10.92 22.22
N GLY A 384 -0.01 11.66 22.51
CA GLY A 384 1.25 11.09 22.98
C GLY A 384 1.11 10.72 24.45
N ARG A 385 1.36 9.46 24.81
CA ARG A 385 1.24 9.00 26.21
C ARG A 385 2.55 9.12 27.00
N LYS A 386 3.63 9.54 26.35
CA LYS A 386 4.88 9.82 27.04
C LYS A 386 4.78 11.16 27.78
N GLU A 387 5.28 11.18 29.01
CA GLU A 387 5.48 12.41 29.80
C GLU A 387 4.18 13.23 30.07
N ASN A 388 3.03 12.59 30.22
CA ASN A 388 1.74 13.27 30.44
C ASN A 388 1.41 14.34 29.39
N THR A 389 1.84 14.15 28.14
CA THR A 389 1.54 15.07 27.04
C THR A 389 0.02 15.13 26.85
N PRO A 390 -0.62 16.32 26.95
CA PRO A 390 -2.04 16.43 26.72
C PRO A 390 -2.39 16.09 25.25
N PRO A 391 -3.60 15.59 25.00
CA PRO A 391 -4.05 15.35 23.63
C PRO A 391 -4.17 16.66 22.86
N ALA A 392 -3.70 16.67 21.62
CA ALA A 392 -3.75 17.80 20.70
C ALA A 392 -4.76 17.56 19.57
N LEU A 393 -5.41 18.62 19.10
CA LEU A 393 -6.42 18.59 18.04
C LEU A 393 -6.04 19.54 16.91
N TYR A 394 -6.05 19.05 15.67
CA TYR A 394 -5.66 19.81 14.47
C TYR A 394 -6.79 19.82 13.43
N ASP A 395 -6.94 20.94 12.70
CA ASP A 395 -7.82 21.05 11.51
C ASP A 395 -6.97 20.85 10.24
N LEU A 396 -6.90 19.63 9.72
CA LEU A 396 -6.08 19.28 8.55
C LEU A 396 -6.51 19.98 7.25
N SER A 397 -7.69 20.58 7.19
CA SER A 397 -8.12 21.36 6.04
C SER A 397 -7.39 22.69 5.92
N LYS A 398 -6.81 23.18 7.03
CA LYS A 398 -6.11 24.45 7.14
C LYS A 398 -4.66 24.29 7.60
N ASP A 399 -4.35 23.20 8.29
CA ASP A 399 -3.08 22.95 8.97
C ASP A 399 -2.67 21.48 8.80
N VAL A 400 -2.27 21.12 7.58
CA VAL A 400 -1.80 19.78 7.28
C VAL A 400 -0.46 19.46 7.94
N ALA A 401 0.25 20.48 8.42
CA ALA A 401 1.53 20.38 9.12
C ALA A 401 1.39 20.13 10.63
N GLU A 402 0.13 20.12 11.16
CA GLU A 402 -0.14 19.88 12.59
C GLU A 402 0.66 20.84 13.53
N GLU A 403 0.71 22.14 13.16
CA GLU A 403 1.47 23.15 13.90
C GLU A 403 0.63 23.83 14.97
N LYS A 404 -0.68 24.02 14.70
CA LYS A 404 -1.58 24.77 15.57
C LYS A 404 -2.54 23.85 16.33
N ASP A 405 -2.25 23.61 17.61
CA ASP A 405 -3.17 22.88 18.48
C ASP A 405 -4.43 23.71 18.76
N LEU A 406 -5.58 23.12 18.47
CA LEU A 406 -6.92 23.68 18.65
C LEU A 406 -7.70 23.03 19.80
N SER A 407 -7.07 22.21 20.62
CA SER A 407 -7.70 21.44 21.71
C SER A 407 -8.45 22.34 22.71
N ALA A 408 -7.83 23.45 23.10
CA ALA A 408 -8.44 24.40 24.03
C ALA A 408 -9.67 25.12 23.45
N SER A 409 -9.64 25.48 22.16
CA SER A 409 -10.73 26.19 21.48
C SER A 409 -11.85 25.31 20.96
N ASN A 410 -11.64 23.95 20.89
CA ASN A 410 -12.61 22.98 20.39
C ASN A 410 -12.75 21.81 21.38
N SER A 411 -12.93 22.08 22.65
CA SER A 411 -12.94 21.10 23.74
C SER A 411 -14.03 20.02 23.58
N GLU A 412 -15.21 20.36 23.06
CA GLU A 412 -16.28 19.39 22.83
C GLU A 412 -15.94 18.41 21.69
N GLN A 413 -15.32 18.91 20.60
CA GLN A 413 -14.82 18.05 19.52
C GLN A 413 -13.73 17.12 20.04
N LEU A 414 -12.80 17.63 20.84
CA LEU A 414 -11.74 16.84 21.48
C LEU A 414 -12.33 15.74 22.35
N LYS A 415 -13.28 16.04 23.24
CA LYS A 415 -13.94 15.06 24.13
C LYS A 415 -14.64 13.97 23.32
N THR A 416 -15.36 14.34 22.25
CA THR A 416 -16.05 13.40 21.38
C THR A 416 -15.06 12.43 20.73
N MET A 417 -13.98 12.94 20.15
CA MET A 417 -12.97 12.11 19.49
C MET A 417 -12.19 11.24 20.48
N LEU A 418 -11.89 11.74 21.68
CA LEU A 418 -11.26 10.93 22.74
C LEU A 418 -12.15 9.76 23.14
N LYS A 419 -13.46 9.99 23.34
CA LYS A 419 -14.40 8.90 23.65
C LYS A 419 -14.44 7.84 22.56
N MET A 420 -14.45 8.24 21.27
CA MET A 420 -14.41 7.29 20.15
C MET A 420 -13.09 6.52 20.12
N LEU A 421 -11.98 7.19 20.38
CA LEU A 421 -10.64 6.58 20.39
C LEU A 421 -10.49 5.60 21.56
N ASP A 422 -11.02 5.94 22.76
CA ASP A 422 -11.03 5.06 23.92
C ASP A 422 -11.91 3.80 23.67
N GLN A 423 -13.06 3.98 23.03
CA GLN A 423 -13.93 2.87 22.65
C GLN A 423 -13.22 1.91 21.69
N TRP A 424 -12.62 2.43 20.63
CA TRP A 424 -11.87 1.60 19.67
C TRP A 424 -10.70 0.88 20.35
N GLU A 425 -9.96 1.58 21.22
CA GLU A 425 -8.81 0.99 21.91
C GLU A 425 -9.23 -0.14 22.87
N SER A 426 -10.42 -0.08 23.47
CA SER A 426 -10.95 -1.14 24.35
C SER A 426 -11.21 -2.46 23.64
N GLU A 427 -11.28 -2.44 22.29
CA GLU A 427 -11.47 -3.63 21.45
C GLU A 427 -10.16 -4.29 21.02
N LEU A 428 -9.02 -3.69 21.38
CA LEU A 428 -7.69 -4.11 20.91
C LEU A 428 -7.01 -5.03 21.92
N THR A 429 -6.03 -5.78 21.42
CA THR A 429 -5.15 -6.59 22.27
C THR A 429 -3.81 -5.89 22.49
N GLU A 430 -3.08 -6.27 23.55
CA GLU A 430 -1.72 -5.77 23.77
C GLU A 430 -0.74 -6.36 22.73
N PRO A 431 0.37 -5.66 22.44
CA PRO A 431 1.34 -6.11 21.46
C PRO A 431 1.92 -7.49 21.77
N ARG A 432 2.03 -8.31 20.76
CA ARG A 432 2.66 -9.66 20.87
C ARG A 432 4.17 -9.61 21.12
N TRP A 433 4.82 -8.52 20.71
CA TRP A 433 6.27 -8.30 20.89
C TRP A 433 6.61 -6.80 20.89
N GLY A 434 7.84 -6.48 21.33
CA GLY A 434 8.37 -5.13 21.31
C GLY A 434 7.81 -4.23 22.42
N PRO A 435 7.94 -2.90 22.27
CA PRO A 435 7.41 -1.95 23.23
C PRO A 435 5.90 -2.11 23.43
N GLY A 436 5.44 -2.00 24.68
CA GLY A 436 4.03 -2.17 25.04
C GLY A 436 3.58 -3.62 25.17
N LYS A 437 4.49 -4.60 25.01
CA LYS A 437 4.19 -5.99 25.37
C LYS A 437 3.98 -6.10 26.88
N GLY A 438 2.80 -6.56 27.27
CA GLY A 438 2.47 -6.87 28.66
C GLY A 438 3.18 -8.13 29.17
#